data_b7dbb4ea0637e58444411b322703e869
#
_entry.id   b7dbb4ea0637e58444411b322703e869
#
_cell.length_a   1.000
_cell.length_b   1.000
_cell.length_c   1.000
_cell.angle_alpha   90.00
_cell.angle_beta   90.00
_cell.angle_gamma   90.00
#
_symmetry.space_group_name_H-M   'P 1'
#
loop_
_entity.id
_entity.type
_entity.pdbx_description
1 polymer ?
#
loop_
_entity_poly.entity_id
_entity_poly.type
_entity_poly.pdbx_seq_one_letter_code
_entity_poly.pdbx_strand_id
1 'polypeptide(L)'
;MPNAVGKHAYGICDKTGFRYKLSDLVFEIRNGTRTGMRVGKDVVDHDHPQNFIGRVRVSDGQSLANARPNRLEPDVINLLQDNPFTTGASGGVTTTITVTEVNHGRDTGDTVRFRNVEPFDGITQAVMELSTGYSITKVSDDTYTVSVSGGATTGSVSGGGFFASAGPVTALG
;
A
#
# COMPACT_ATOMS: atom_id res chain seq x y z
N MET A 1 -59.68 -46.85 9.91
CA MET A 1 -58.85 -46.12 10.87
C MET A 1 -58.31 -44.88 10.16
N PRO A 2 -58.51 -43.67 10.66
CA PRO A 2 -57.91 -42.52 10.04
C PRO A 2 -56.38 -42.60 10.19
N ASN A 3 -55.65 -42.69 9.08
CA ASN A 3 -54.20 -42.61 9.07
C ASN A 3 -53.77 -41.28 9.65
N ALA A 4 -52.94 -41.28 10.68
CA ALA A 4 -52.30 -40.07 11.18
C ALA A 4 -51.41 -39.48 10.10
N VAL A 5 -51.87 -38.42 9.45
CA VAL A 5 -51.10 -37.71 8.44
C VAL A 5 -50.18 -36.73 9.17
N GLY A 6 -48.88 -36.87 9.03
CA GLY A 6 -47.87 -36.02 9.68
C GLY A 6 -48.12 -34.51 9.51
N LYS A 7 -48.86 -34.12 8.44
CA LYS A 7 -49.29 -32.73 8.20
C LYS A 7 -50.12 -32.13 9.34
N HIS A 8 -50.83 -32.95 10.11
CA HIS A 8 -51.67 -32.50 11.21
C HIS A 8 -51.09 -32.86 12.59
N ALA A 9 -49.90 -33.39 12.63
CA ALA A 9 -49.25 -33.71 13.86
C ALA A 9 -48.82 -32.43 14.63
N TYR A 10 -48.75 -32.55 15.93
CA TYR A 10 -48.31 -31.50 16.84
C TYR A 10 -47.00 -31.93 17.52
N GLY A 11 -46.21 -30.95 17.84
CA GLY A 11 -45.00 -31.09 18.66
C GLY A 11 -44.97 -30.03 19.77
N ILE A 12 -44.05 -30.17 20.67
CA ILE A 12 -43.85 -29.25 21.79
C ILE A 12 -42.58 -28.43 21.45
N CYS A 13 -42.64 -27.10 21.67
CA CYS A 13 -41.50 -26.24 21.59
C CYS A 13 -40.59 -26.48 22.79
N ASP A 14 -39.32 -26.84 22.56
CA ASP A 14 -38.36 -27.13 23.61
C ASP A 14 -38.00 -25.90 24.48
N LYS A 15 -38.24 -24.69 23.94
CA LYS A 15 -37.94 -23.44 24.63
C LYS A 15 -39.05 -22.88 25.47
N THR A 16 -40.31 -23.04 25.02
CA THR A 16 -41.47 -22.44 25.67
C THR A 16 -42.42 -23.48 26.29
N GLY A 17 -42.28 -24.75 25.91
CA GLY A 17 -43.19 -25.81 26.34
C GLY A 17 -44.58 -25.76 25.68
N PHE A 18 -44.83 -24.80 24.77
CA PHE A 18 -46.10 -24.71 24.10
C PHE A 18 -46.23 -25.71 22.95
N ARG A 19 -47.49 -26.09 22.67
CA ARG A 19 -47.83 -27.00 21.59
C ARG A 19 -47.99 -26.25 20.26
N TYR A 20 -47.21 -26.66 19.26
CA TYR A 20 -47.28 -26.14 17.90
C TYR A 20 -47.60 -27.23 16.89
N LYS A 21 -48.09 -26.86 15.68
CA LYS A 21 -48.08 -27.80 14.56
C LYS A 21 -46.67 -28.18 14.23
N LEU A 22 -46.47 -29.43 13.84
CA LEU A 22 -45.11 -29.92 13.53
C LEU A 22 -44.46 -29.11 12.37
N SER A 23 -45.28 -28.57 11.45
CA SER A 23 -44.85 -27.69 10.35
C SER A 23 -44.32 -26.33 10.82
N ASP A 24 -44.69 -25.90 12.04
CA ASP A 24 -44.36 -24.60 12.60
C ASP A 24 -43.16 -24.69 13.58
N LEU A 25 -42.66 -25.90 13.82
CA LEU A 25 -41.46 -26.14 14.59
C LEU A 25 -40.23 -26.17 13.67
N VAL A 26 -39.29 -25.32 13.94
CA VAL A 26 -37.99 -25.24 13.25
C VAL A 26 -36.83 -25.60 14.19
N PHE A 27 -35.70 -25.98 13.63
CA PHE A 27 -34.50 -26.18 14.45
C PHE A 27 -33.89 -24.84 14.85
N GLU A 28 -33.60 -24.67 16.10
CA GLU A 28 -32.86 -23.52 16.59
C GLU A 28 -31.45 -23.55 16.04
N ILE A 29 -30.99 -22.42 15.53
CA ILE A 29 -29.61 -22.20 15.09
C ILE A 29 -29.00 -21.17 16.02
N ARG A 30 -27.88 -21.53 16.64
CA ARG A 30 -27.10 -20.63 17.48
C ARG A 30 -25.65 -20.66 17.05
N ASN A 31 -25.04 -19.50 16.85
CA ASN A 31 -23.66 -19.37 16.32
C ASN A 31 -23.45 -20.13 14.99
N GLY A 32 -24.46 -20.17 14.13
CA GLY A 32 -24.39 -20.87 12.85
C GLY A 32 -24.51 -22.40 12.95
N THR A 33 -24.66 -22.95 14.15
CA THR A 33 -24.76 -24.39 14.39
C THR A 33 -26.16 -24.76 14.90
N ARG A 34 -26.71 -25.90 14.45
CA ARG A 34 -27.99 -26.42 14.96
C ARG A 34 -27.79 -26.91 16.40
N THR A 35 -28.62 -26.40 17.32
CA THR A 35 -28.60 -26.82 18.74
C THR A 35 -29.29 -28.15 18.97
N GLY A 36 -30.04 -28.65 18.00
CA GLY A 36 -30.87 -29.86 18.16
C GLY A 36 -32.25 -29.59 18.73
N MET A 37 -32.51 -28.41 19.31
CA MET A 37 -33.81 -28.03 19.83
C MET A 37 -34.79 -27.66 18.72
N ARG A 38 -36.07 -28.07 18.89
CA ARG A 38 -37.15 -27.66 18.01
C ARG A 38 -37.96 -26.56 18.70
N VAL A 39 -38.01 -25.43 18.06
CA VAL A 39 -38.68 -24.21 18.58
C VAL A 39 -39.71 -23.69 17.61
N GLY A 40 -40.75 -23.02 18.14
CA GLY A 40 -41.76 -22.36 17.31
C GLY A 40 -41.16 -21.25 16.47
N LYS A 41 -41.66 -21.04 15.26
CA LYS A 41 -41.18 -19.99 14.34
C LYS A 41 -41.26 -18.59 14.93
N ASP A 42 -42.20 -18.34 15.82
CA ASP A 42 -42.40 -17.09 16.55
C ASP A 42 -41.41 -16.88 17.70
N VAL A 43 -40.72 -17.96 18.12
CA VAL A 43 -39.77 -17.94 19.22
C VAL A 43 -38.31 -17.88 18.71
N VAL A 44 -38.11 -18.14 17.42
CA VAL A 44 -36.79 -18.07 16.79
C VAL A 44 -36.46 -16.62 16.46
N ASP A 45 -35.41 -16.12 17.08
CA ASP A 45 -34.84 -14.84 16.73
C ASP A 45 -33.88 -15.01 15.53
N HIS A 46 -34.38 -14.69 14.34
CA HIS A 46 -33.60 -14.76 13.10
C HIS A 46 -32.55 -13.65 13.00
N ASP A 47 -32.81 -12.52 13.67
CA ASP A 47 -31.95 -11.33 13.61
C ASP A 47 -30.97 -11.26 14.78
N HIS A 48 -30.86 -12.33 15.57
CA HIS A 48 -29.93 -12.37 16.69
C HIS A 48 -28.49 -12.18 16.18
N PRO A 49 -27.71 -11.22 16.73
CA PRO A 49 -26.36 -10.89 16.25
C PRO A 49 -25.41 -12.09 16.14
N GLN A 50 -25.56 -13.07 17.04
CA GLN A 50 -24.75 -14.28 17.01
C GLN A 50 -24.97 -15.18 15.78
N ASN A 51 -26.12 -15.04 15.10
CA ASN A 51 -26.41 -15.79 13.88
C ASN A 51 -25.64 -15.23 12.67
N PHE A 52 -25.09 -14.02 12.81
CA PHE A 52 -24.36 -13.33 11.77
C PHE A 52 -22.84 -13.29 12.01
N ILE A 53 -22.33 -14.00 13.01
CA ILE A 53 -20.90 -14.10 13.29
C ILE A 53 -20.17 -14.58 12.02
N GLY A 54 -19.20 -13.77 11.55
CA GLY A 54 -18.45 -14.01 10.33
C GLY A 54 -19.18 -13.68 9.03
N ARG A 55 -20.45 -13.26 9.07
CA ARG A 55 -21.22 -12.83 7.90
C ARG A 55 -21.38 -11.32 7.78
N VAL A 56 -21.32 -10.61 8.89
CA VAL A 56 -21.42 -9.16 8.92
C VAL A 56 -20.09 -8.56 8.53
N ARG A 57 -20.06 -7.86 7.40
CA ARG A 57 -18.93 -6.99 7.06
C ARG A 57 -19.15 -5.66 7.78
N VAL A 58 -18.32 -5.40 8.76
CA VAL A 58 -18.25 -4.07 9.38
C VAL A 58 -17.51 -3.16 8.41
N SER A 59 -18.23 -2.21 7.82
CA SER A 59 -17.63 -1.09 7.08
C SER A 59 -17.67 0.12 7.99
N ASP A 60 -16.55 0.41 8.62
CA ASP A 60 -16.39 1.64 9.38
C ASP A 60 -15.94 2.75 8.43
N GLY A 61 -16.79 3.75 8.21
CA GLY A 61 -16.47 4.89 7.35
C GLY A 61 -15.33 5.77 7.89
N GLN A 62 -14.94 5.59 9.14
CA GLN A 62 -13.80 6.26 9.77
C GLN A 62 -12.52 5.41 9.68
N SER A 63 -12.64 4.12 9.40
CA SER A 63 -11.46 3.28 9.23
C SER A 63 -10.76 3.60 7.91
N LEU A 64 -9.47 3.73 7.98
CA LEU A 64 -8.63 3.92 6.79
C LEU A 64 -8.55 2.59 6.03
N ALA A 65 -9.45 2.40 5.06
CA ALA A 65 -9.40 1.22 4.20
C ALA A 65 -8.16 1.29 3.30
N ASN A 66 -7.36 0.21 3.28
CA ASN A 66 -6.13 0.13 2.48
C ASN A 66 -5.11 1.22 2.81
N ALA A 67 -4.95 1.54 4.09
CA ALA A 67 -3.93 2.47 4.55
C ALA A 67 -2.56 2.04 4.01
N ARG A 68 -2.00 2.85 3.13
CA ARG A 68 -0.61 2.71 2.71
C ARG A 68 0.18 3.77 3.45
N PRO A 69 1.25 3.41 4.17
CA PRO A 69 2.13 4.41 4.73
C PRO A 69 2.64 5.29 3.60
N ASN A 70 2.59 6.61 3.80
CA ASN A 70 3.19 7.55 2.86
C ASN A 70 4.70 7.29 2.86
N ARG A 71 5.24 6.88 1.74
CA ARG A 71 6.68 6.73 1.57
C ARG A 71 7.22 8.09 1.18
N LEU A 72 8.05 8.63 2.05
CA LEU A 72 8.74 9.89 1.81
C LEU A 72 9.91 9.68 0.83
N GLU A 73 10.54 8.50 0.87
CA GLU A 73 11.65 8.13 -0.01
C GLU A 73 11.54 6.68 -0.47
N PRO A 74 11.91 6.39 -1.73
CA PRO A 74 12.06 5.00 -2.17
C PRO A 74 13.22 4.32 -1.43
N ASP A 75 12.97 3.18 -0.77
CA ASP A 75 14.00 2.41 -0.06
C ASP A 75 14.88 1.56 -1.00
N VAL A 76 14.68 1.67 -2.30
CA VAL A 76 15.39 0.88 -3.30
C VAL A 76 16.43 1.73 -4.02
N ILE A 77 17.53 1.06 -4.38
CA ILE A 77 18.54 1.64 -5.27
C ILE A 77 18.08 1.34 -6.69
N ASN A 78 17.82 2.38 -7.47
CA ASN A 78 17.44 2.27 -8.86
C ASN A 78 18.64 2.47 -9.76
N LEU A 79 18.84 1.57 -10.70
CA LEU A 79 19.76 1.79 -11.80
C LEU A 79 19.15 2.86 -12.72
N LEU A 80 19.92 3.90 -13.02
CA LEU A 80 19.50 4.96 -13.91
C LEU A 80 19.73 4.56 -15.37
N GLN A 81 19.14 5.30 -16.28
CA GLN A 81 19.44 5.13 -17.71
C GLN A 81 20.87 5.55 -18.04
N ASP A 82 21.30 5.30 -19.27
CA ASP A 82 22.62 5.74 -19.73
C ASP A 82 22.71 7.28 -19.72
N ASN A 83 23.80 7.80 -19.13
CA ASN A 83 24.09 9.23 -19.00
C ASN A 83 22.92 10.06 -18.42
N PRO A 84 22.44 9.73 -17.21
CA PRO A 84 21.20 10.28 -16.66
C PRO A 84 21.33 11.71 -16.15
N PHE A 85 22.53 12.23 -16.02
CA PHE A 85 22.79 13.56 -15.47
C PHE A 85 23.03 14.57 -16.59
N THR A 86 22.39 15.74 -16.51
CA THR A 86 22.62 16.85 -17.42
C THR A 86 23.04 18.08 -16.63
N THR A 87 24.21 18.62 -16.91
CA THR A 87 24.70 19.84 -16.26
C THR A 87 23.91 21.06 -16.69
N GLY A 88 23.72 22.01 -15.76
CA GLY A 88 23.17 23.32 -16.06
C GLY A 88 24.18 24.22 -16.83
N ALA A 89 24.07 25.53 -16.65
CA ALA A 89 24.97 26.47 -17.28
C ALA A 89 26.43 26.28 -16.80
N SER A 90 27.39 26.55 -17.70
CA SER A 90 28.81 26.49 -17.35
C SER A 90 29.24 27.61 -16.39
N GLY A 91 30.28 27.32 -15.63
CA GLY A 91 30.88 28.24 -14.66
C GLY A 91 30.19 28.26 -13.32
N GLY A 92 30.73 29.02 -12.39
CA GLY A 92 30.24 29.13 -11.02
C GLY A 92 30.91 28.16 -10.02
N VAL A 93 30.57 28.32 -8.76
CA VAL A 93 31.07 27.51 -7.63
C VAL A 93 30.20 26.27 -7.41
N THR A 94 28.97 26.34 -7.87
CA THR A 94 27.97 25.25 -7.78
C THR A 94 27.28 25.09 -9.13
N THR A 95 26.90 23.87 -9.42
CA THR A 95 26.15 23.54 -10.66
C THR A 95 24.86 22.84 -10.29
N THR A 96 23.78 23.26 -10.94
CA THR A 96 22.52 22.52 -10.91
C THR A 96 22.58 21.40 -11.93
N ILE A 97 22.34 20.18 -11.50
CA ILE A 97 22.30 18.99 -12.35
C ILE A 97 20.85 18.51 -12.41
N THR A 98 20.36 18.34 -13.63
CA THR A 98 19.08 17.66 -13.85
C THR A 98 19.33 16.17 -13.96
N VAL A 99 18.60 15.39 -13.17
CA VAL A 99 18.67 13.94 -13.14
C VAL A 99 17.41 13.37 -13.79
N THR A 100 17.60 12.42 -14.68
CA THR A 100 16.51 11.67 -15.30
C THR A 100 16.41 10.30 -14.66
N GLU A 101 15.33 10.06 -13.93
CA GLU A 101 14.98 8.81 -13.26
C GLU A 101 13.50 8.54 -13.47
N VAL A 102 13.16 7.62 -14.36
CA VAL A 102 11.78 7.36 -14.79
C VAL A 102 10.93 6.86 -13.61
N ASN A 103 9.77 7.51 -13.40
CA ASN A 103 8.83 7.20 -12.31
C ASN A 103 9.51 7.16 -10.93
N HIS A 104 10.35 8.12 -10.62
CA HIS A 104 11.20 8.10 -9.42
C HIS A 104 10.42 8.12 -8.09
N GLY A 105 9.16 8.56 -8.07
CA GLY A 105 8.31 8.57 -6.88
C GLY A 105 8.83 9.42 -5.71
N ARG A 106 9.78 10.34 -5.96
CA ARG A 106 10.38 11.22 -4.96
C ARG A 106 9.70 12.57 -4.96
N ASP A 107 9.75 13.26 -3.84
CA ASP A 107 9.22 14.61 -3.67
C ASP A 107 10.33 15.63 -3.37
N THR A 108 10.02 16.92 -3.56
CA THR A 108 10.96 18.00 -3.23
C THR A 108 11.31 17.98 -1.75
N GLY A 109 12.60 17.95 -1.45
CA GLY A 109 13.16 17.86 -0.11
C GLY A 109 13.67 16.48 0.27
N ASP A 110 13.37 15.44 -0.51
CA ASP A 110 13.94 14.11 -0.33
C ASP A 110 15.45 14.13 -0.52
N THR A 111 16.15 13.17 0.10
CA THR A 111 17.59 13.05 0.01
C THR A 111 17.97 11.83 -0.80
N VAL A 112 18.75 12.03 -1.85
CA VAL A 112 19.20 10.97 -2.76
C VAL A 112 20.71 10.86 -2.73
N ARG A 113 21.21 9.66 -2.68
CA ARG A 113 22.64 9.34 -2.85
C ARG A 113 22.85 8.64 -4.19
N PHE A 114 23.76 9.17 -4.97
CA PHE A 114 24.22 8.55 -6.22
C PHE A 114 25.39 7.62 -5.96
N ARG A 115 25.53 6.62 -6.83
CA ARG A 115 26.61 5.62 -6.76
C ARG A 115 27.00 5.20 -8.17
N ASN A 116 28.27 4.80 -8.33
CA ASN A 116 28.85 4.35 -9.61
C ASN A 116 28.73 5.39 -10.73
N VAL A 117 28.90 6.66 -10.40
CA VAL A 117 28.81 7.77 -11.35
C VAL A 117 30.16 7.99 -12.00
N GLU A 118 30.20 7.98 -13.33
CA GLU A 118 31.41 8.37 -14.07
C GLU A 118 31.54 9.91 -14.09
N PRO A 119 32.79 10.43 -14.02
CA PRO A 119 33.02 11.87 -14.11
C PRO A 119 32.55 12.45 -15.45
N PHE A 120 31.94 13.61 -15.41
CA PHE A 120 31.44 14.30 -16.62
C PHE A 120 31.48 15.82 -16.44
N ASP A 121 31.71 16.53 -17.51
CA ASP A 121 31.73 17.99 -17.59
C ASP A 121 32.46 18.72 -16.45
N GLY A 122 33.62 18.18 -16.03
CA GLY A 122 34.41 18.73 -14.93
C GLY A 122 33.93 18.35 -13.51
N ILE A 123 32.77 17.69 -13.41
CA ILE A 123 32.25 17.18 -12.15
C ILE A 123 32.86 15.81 -11.87
N THR A 124 33.52 15.67 -10.74
CA THR A 124 34.18 14.42 -10.35
C THR A 124 33.20 13.44 -9.69
N GLN A 125 33.55 12.14 -9.74
CA GLN A 125 32.80 11.09 -9.04
C GLN A 125 32.64 11.41 -7.55
N ALA A 126 33.68 11.87 -6.87
CA ALA A 126 33.61 12.18 -5.44
C ALA A 126 32.59 13.29 -5.11
N VAL A 127 32.37 14.22 -6.03
CA VAL A 127 31.32 15.25 -5.88
C VAL A 127 29.95 14.63 -6.04
N MET A 128 29.75 13.77 -7.03
CA MET A 128 28.43 13.15 -7.27
C MET A 128 28.04 12.11 -6.21
N GLU A 129 29.02 11.36 -5.68
CA GLU A 129 28.78 10.27 -4.72
C GLU A 129 28.88 10.71 -3.25
N LEU A 130 28.41 11.91 -2.94
CA LEU A 130 28.44 12.45 -1.59
C LEU A 130 27.73 11.49 -0.62
N SER A 131 28.40 11.11 0.47
CA SER A 131 27.92 10.13 1.43
C SER A 131 26.65 10.58 2.17
N THR A 132 26.46 11.87 2.35
CA THR A 132 25.27 12.48 2.96
C THR A 132 24.11 12.61 1.99
N GLY A 133 24.33 12.33 0.70
CA GLY A 133 23.34 12.53 -0.36
C GLY A 133 23.08 13.99 -0.70
N TYR A 134 22.16 14.19 -1.62
CA TYR A 134 21.71 15.49 -2.10
C TYR A 134 20.23 15.67 -1.87
N SER A 135 19.84 16.83 -1.37
CA SER A 135 18.41 17.21 -1.37
C SER A 135 17.98 17.53 -2.79
N ILE A 136 16.85 17.03 -3.19
CA ILE A 136 16.31 17.16 -4.54
C ILE A 136 15.23 18.22 -4.63
N THR A 137 15.05 18.76 -5.83
CA THR A 137 13.87 19.55 -6.21
C THR A 137 13.19 18.83 -7.37
N LYS A 138 11.98 18.33 -7.15
CA LYS A 138 11.18 17.63 -8.17
C LYS A 138 10.79 18.61 -9.28
N VAL A 139 11.00 18.18 -10.53
CA VAL A 139 10.60 18.93 -11.73
C VAL A 139 9.42 18.23 -12.40
N SER A 140 9.48 16.90 -12.54
CA SER A 140 8.42 16.07 -13.09
C SER A 140 8.43 14.70 -12.40
N ASP A 141 7.59 13.77 -12.83
CA ASP A 141 7.60 12.39 -12.31
C ASP A 141 8.83 11.60 -12.75
N ASP A 142 9.54 12.07 -13.79
CA ASP A 142 10.71 11.41 -14.37
C ASP A 142 12.00 12.23 -14.17
N THR A 143 11.93 13.45 -13.64
CA THR A 143 13.11 14.33 -13.52
C THR A 143 13.09 15.14 -12.24
N TYR A 144 14.25 15.31 -11.66
CA TYR A 144 14.48 16.22 -10.53
C TYR A 144 15.84 16.92 -10.68
N THR A 145 16.09 17.94 -9.90
CA THR A 145 17.36 18.67 -9.88
C THR A 145 18.05 18.55 -8.54
N VAL A 146 19.38 18.53 -8.59
CA VAL A 146 20.26 18.59 -7.42
C VAL A 146 21.29 19.71 -7.62
N SER A 147 21.76 20.31 -6.53
CA SER A 147 22.84 21.29 -6.56
C SER A 147 24.11 20.65 -6.03
N VAL A 148 25.15 20.59 -6.86
CA VAL A 148 26.43 20.02 -6.50
C VAL A 148 27.51 21.10 -6.38
N SER A 149 28.53 20.84 -5.54
CA SER A 149 29.71 21.69 -5.48
C SER A 149 30.59 21.45 -6.70
N GLY A 150 31.02 22.51 -7.33
CA GLY A 150 31.82 22.45 -8.55
C GLY A 150 31.09 23.02 -9.76
N GLY A 151 31.80 23.75 -10.57
CA GLY A 151 31.28 24.36 -11.79
C GLY A 151 31.35 23.38 -12.97
N ALA A 152 30.28 23.31 -13.75
CA ALA A 152 30.32 22.64 -15.04
C ALA A 152 31.30 23.37 -15.97
N THR A 153 32.13 22.61 -16.67
CA THR A 153 33.18 23.19 -17.58
C THR A 153 32.51 23.76 -18.86
N THR A 154 31.61 23.00 -19.43
CA THR A 154 30.96 23.35 -20.70
C THR A 154 29.50 23.74 -20.50
N GLY A 155 28.79 23.03 -19.63
CA GLY A 155 27.35 23.18 -19.39
C GLY A 155 26.49 22.49 -20.45
N SER A 156 25.30 22.12 -20.06
CA SER A 156 24.33 21.41 -20.92
C SER A 156 24.89 20.10 -21.49
N VAL A 157 25.76 19.42 -20.74
CA VAL A 157 26.37 18.15 -21.14
C VAL A 157 25.72 17.02 -20.34
N SER A 158 25.32 15.95 -21.02
CA SER A 158 24.84 14.72 -20.37
C SER A 158 25.99 13.78 -20.06
N GLY A 159 25.92 13.08 -18.93
CA GLY A 159 26.98 12.17 -18.50
C GLY A 159 26.59 11.35 -17.28
N GLY A 160 27.59 10.72 -16.66
CA GLY A 160 27.44 9.89 -15.48
C GLY A 160 27.57 8.38 -15.73
N GLY A 161 27.61 7.99 -17.01
CA GLY A 161 27.85 6.61 -17.43
C GLY A 161 26.64 5.69 -17.32
N PHE A 162 26.86 4.43 -17.64
CA PHE A 162 25.81 3.41 -17.76
C PHE A 162 25.41 2.76 -16.42
N PHE A 163 26.31 2.76 -15.43
CA PHE A 163 26.09 2.07 -14.15
C PHE A 163 25.67 2.98 -13.01
N ALA A 164 25.37 4.24 -13.32
CA ALA A 164 24.93 5.19 -12.32
C ALA A 164 23.62 4.75 -11.68
N SER A 165 23.55 4.85 -10.36
CA SER A 165 22.34 4.49 -9.60
C SER A 165 21.99 5.55 -8.57
N ALA A 166 20.71 5.66 -8.28
CA ALA A 166 20.13 6.56 -7.27
C ALA A 166 19.40 5.76 -6.20
N GLY A 167 19.56 6.14 -4.94
CA GLY A 167 18.91 5.43 -3.85
C GLY A 167 18.99 6.20 -2.54
N PRO A 168 18.51 5.60 -1.43
CA PRO A 168 18.57 6.21 -0.12
C PRO A 168 20.01 6.40 0.35
N VAL A 169 20.19 7.32 1.29
CA VAL A 169 21.52 7.59 1.91
C VAL A 169 22.00 6.36 2.65
N THR A 170 21.13 5.72 3.40
CA THR A 170 21.38 4.46 4.09
C THR A 170 21.01 3.31 3.14
N ALA A 171 22.01 2.60 2.61
CA ALA A 171 21.72 1.35 1.94
C ALA A 171 21.17 0.36 2.98
N LEU A 172 20.00 -0.20 2.70
CA LEU A 172 19.54 -1.38 3.42
C LEU A 172 20.52 -2.50 3.10
N GLY A 173 21.29 -2.90 4.13
CA GLY A 173 22.24 -4.01 4.04
C GLY A 173 21.52 -5.36 3.99
#